data_292399165dc843b08ea9500e9d1f864c
#
_entry.id   292399165dc843b08ea9500e9d1f864c
#
_cell.length_a   1.000
_cell.length_b   1.000
_cell.length_c   1.000
_cell.angle_alpha   90.00
_cell.angle_beta   90.00
_cell.angle_gamma   90.00
#
_symmetry.space_group_name_H-M   'P 1'
#
loop_
_entity.id
_entity.type
_entity.pdbx_description
1 polymer ?
#
loop_
_entity_poly.entity_id
_entity_poly.type
_entity_poly.pdbx_seq_one_letter_code
_entity_poly.pdbx_strand_id
1 'polypeptide(L)'
;IEVPDARFEAWFPTLNKYLVVADCAVGGCIIHGTPVDGKTLTVAGLNAIRCELFKDGKLIKAGNSTEVLDNPIHALKWLENRGRQLKAGQVVSSGTFFVPPHLERGEYVARYTGTITEDVKLTVK
;
A
#
# COMPACT_ATOMS: atom_id res chain seq x y z
N ILE A 1 -0.64 3.23 -4.00
CA ILE A 1 -1.53 3.56 -2.87
C ILE A 1 -2.65 2.52 -2.86
N GLU A 2 -2.87 1.88 -1.73
CA GLU A 2 -4.07 1.09 -1.47
C GLU A 2 -5.12 2.00 -0.83
N VAL A 3 -6.36 1.95 -1.35
CA VAL A 3 -7.50 2.68 -0.82
C VAL A 3 -8.51 1.66 -0.33
N PRO A 4 -8.49 1.32 0.98
CA PRO A 4 -9.49 0.43 1.56
C PRO A 4 -10.89 1.04 1.49
N ASP A 5 -11.89 0.19 1.29
CA ASP A 5 -13.29 0.58 1.25
C ASP A 5 -14.15 -0.51 1.89
N ALA A 6 -14.77 -0.21 3.02
CA ALA A 6 -15.67 -1.13 3.71
C ALA A 6 -17.10 -0.99 3.17
N ARG A 7 -17.71 -2.12 2.86
CA ARG A 7 -19.11 -2.18 2.39
C ARG A 7 -20.12 -2.33 3.52
N PHE A 8 -19.62 -2.29 4.78
CA PHE A 8 -20.42 -2.33 5.99
C PHE A 8 -20.39 -0.97 6.70
N GLU A 9 -21.48 -0.61 7.38
CA GLU A 9 -21.56 0.64 8.16
C GLU A 9 -20.56 0.68 9.31
N ALA A 10 -20.30 -0.48 9.95
CA ALA A 10 -19.32 -0.59 11.02
C ALA A 10 -17.92 -0.69 10.45
N TRP A 11 -17.10 0.32 10.73
CA TRP A 11 -15.69 0.37 10.35
C TRP A 11 -14.77 -0.10 11.50
N PHE A 12 -13.49 -0.23 11.19
CA PHE A 12 -12.47 -0.54 12.18
C PHE A 12 -12.53 0.43 13.39
N PRO A 13 -12.39 -0.06 14.64
CA PRO A 13 -12.06 -1.43 15.05
C PRO A 13 -13.28 -2.34 15.29
N THR A 14 -14.48 -1.89 15.05
CA THR A 14 -15.71 -2.65 15.34
C THR A 14 -16.01 -3.74 14.33
N LEU A 15 -15.39 -3.68 13.14
CA LEU A 15 -15.52 -4.70 12.10
C LEU A 15 -14.85 -6.00 12.57
N ASN A 16 -15.64 -7.06 12.77
CA ASN A 16 -15.10 -8.35 13.19
C ASN A 16 -14.41 -9.10 12.03
N LYS A 17 -13.54 -10.08 12.39
CA LYS A 17 -12.74 -10.82 11.40
C LYS A 17 -13.54 -11.52 10.32
N TYR A 18 -14.75 -11.97 10.61
CA TYR A 18 -15.60 -12.66 9.64
C TYR A 18 -16.17 -11.69 8.61
N LEU A 19 -16.54 -10.49 9.04
CA LEU A 19 -16.96 -9.43 8.14
C LEU A 19 -15.79 -8.93 7.28
N VAL A 20 -14.59 -8.81 7.84
CA VAL A 20 -13.39 -8.48 7.05
C VAL A 20 -13.14 -9.50 5.95
N VAL A 21 -13.27 -10.80 6.24
CA VAL A 21 -13.11 -11.86 5.23
C VAL A 21 -14.22 -11.79 4.19
N ALA A 22 -15.48 -11.62 4.62
CA ALA A 22 -16.63 -11.51 3.71
C ALA A 22 -16.53 -10.29 2.78
N ASP A 23 -15.90 -9.22 3.25
CA ASP A 23 -15.68 -7.97 2.50
C ASP A 23 -14.35 -7.95 1.72
N CYS A 24 -13.78 -9.11 1.42
CA CYS A 24 -12.51 -9.23 0.70
C CYS A 24 -11.39 -8.41 1.35
N ALA A 25 -11.29 -8.46 2.69
CA ALA A 25 -10.34 -7.69 3.50
C ALA A 25 -10.47 -6.16 3.30
N VAL A 26 -11.71 -5.67 3.15
CA VAL A 26 -12.05 -4.27 2.90
C VAL A 26 -11.34 -3.68 1.66
N GLY A 27 -11.07 -4.53 0.68
CA GLY A 27 -10.41 -4.13 -0.56
C GLY A 27 -11.27 -3.17 -1.38
N GLY A 28 -10.77 -1.99 -1.65
CA GLY A 28 -11.37 -0.97 -2.52
C GLY A 28 -10.65 -0.90 -3.86
N CYS A 29 -9.64 -0.03 -3.96
CA CYS A 29 -8.85 0.08 -5.19
C CYS A 29 -7.35 0.23 -4.89
N ILE A 30 -6.56 0.01 -5.94
CA ILE A 30 -5.11 0.24 -5.92
C ILE A 30 -4.78 1.28 -6.99
N ILE A 31 -4.07 2.33 -6.58
CA ILE A 31 -3.53 3.34 -7.47
C ILE A 31 -2.02 3.10 -7.55
N HIS A 32 -1.53 2.79 -8.73
CA HIS A 32 -0.12 2.54 -8.96
C HIS A 32 0.51 3.66 -9.77
N GLY A 33 1.80 3.86 -9.60
CA GLY A 33 2.62 4.70 -10.41
C GLY A 33 3.18 3.96 -11.63
N THR A 34 4.28 4.46 -12.17
CA THR A 34 4.99 3.83 -13.28
C THR A 34 5.62 2.51 -12.84
N PRO A 35 5.38 1.39 -13.55
CA PRO A 35 6.00 0.12 -13.21
C PRO A 35 7.53 0.19 -13.33
N VAL A 36 8.23 -0.37 -12.34
CA VAL A 36 9.67 -0.54 -12.35
C VAL A 36 9.98 -2.02 -12.58
N ASP A 37 10.93 -2.33 -13.46
CA ASP A 37 11.35 -3.72 -13.70
C ASP A 37 12.00 -4.28 -12.42
N GLY A 38 11.37 -5.30 -11.84
CA GLY A 38 11.84 -5.95 -10.62
C GLY A 38 13.26 -6.55 -10.74
N LYS A 39 13.74 -6.82 -11.95
CA LYS A 39 15.13 -7.27 -12.18
C LYS A 39 16.18 -6.20 -11.85
N THR A 40 15.78 -4.93 -11.83
CA THR A 40 16.66 -3.81 -11.48
C THR A 40 16.69 -3.53 -9.97
N LEU A 41 15.80 -4.18 -9.22
CA LEU A 41 15.68 -3.99 -7.78
C LEU A 41 16.46 -5.07 -7.01
N THR A 42 17.02 -4.67 -5.89
CA THR A 42 17.65 -5.58 -4.92
C THR A 42 16.82 -5.65 -3.65
N VAL A 43 16.97 -6.74 -2.89
CA VAL A 43 16.31 -6.87 -1.58
C VAL A 43 16.70 -5.71 -0.65
N ALA A 44 17.97 -5.34 -0.64
CA ALA A 44 18.45 -4.19 0.14
C ALA A 44 17.86 -2.87 -0.37
N GLY A 45 17.75 -2.70 -1.70
CA GLY A 45 17.12 -1.54 -2.31
C GLY A 45 15.64 -1.38 -1.93
N LEU A 46 14.92 -2.48 -1.76
CA LEU A 46 13.54 -2.43 -1.31
C LEU A 46 13.40 -1.87 0.11
N ASN A 47 14.42 -1.98 0.96
CA ASN A 47 14.44 -1.36 2.30
C ASN A 47 14.80 0.13 2.30
N ALA A 48 15.28 0.65 1.18
CA ALA A 48 15.69 2.05 1.04
C ALA A 48 14.59 2.93 0.43
N ILE A 49 13.33 2.49 0.47
CA ILE A 49 12.18 3.25 -0.03
C ILE A 49 11.51 3.97 1.13
N ARG A 50 11.33 5.27 0.98
CA ARG A 50 10.56 6.12 1.89
C ARG A 50 9.31 6.64 1.17
N CYS A 51 8.20 6.72 1.88
CA CYS A 51 6.97 7.35 1.40
C CYS A 51 6.60 8.50 2.32
N GLU A 52 6.27 9.64 1.71
CA GLU A 52 5.70 10.81 2.37
C GLU A 52 4.33 11.08 1.76
N LEU A 53 3.29 11.12 2.60
CA LEU A 53 1.93 11.43 2.16
C LEU A 53 1.59 12.89 2.46
N PHE A 54 1.25 13.61 1.42
CA PHE A 54 0.78 14.99 1.49
C PHE A 54 -0.71 15.03 1.22
N LYS A 55 -1.42 15.93 1.90
CA LYS A 55 -2.79 16.36 1.58
C LYS A 55 -2.80 17.86 1.38
N ASP A 56 -3.29 18.32 0.24
CA ASP A 56 -3.37 19.73 -0.13
C ASP A 56 -2.02 20.46 0.06
N GLY A 57 -0.93 19.78 -0.32
CA GLY A 57 0.44 20.28 -0.20
C GLY A 57 1.07 20.18 1.19
N LYS A 58 0.33 19.75 2.22
CA LYS A 58 0.83 19.60 3.59
C LYS A 58 1.20 18.15 3.87
N LEU A 59 2.41 17.93 4.40
CA LEU A 59 2.83 16.59 4.87
C LEU A 59 1.95 16.15 6.03
N ILE A 60 1.32 14.97 5.90
CA ILE A 60 0.43 14.40 6.93
C ILE A 60 0.95 13.09 7.50
N LYS A 61 1.70 12.30 6.74
CA LYS A 61 2.30 11.03 7.18
C LYS A 61 3.63 10.79 6.46
N ALA A 62 4.49 10.01 7.08
CA ALA A 62 5.70 9.48 6.46
C ALA A 62 6.06 8.13 7.06
N GLY A 63 6.69 7.28 6.27
CA GLY A 63 7.16 5.97 6.70
C GLY A 63 8.15 5.36 5.73
N ASN A 64 8.71 4.24 6.11
CA ASN A 64 9.71 3.52 5.33
C ASN A 64 9.20 2.13 4.96
N SER A 65 9.73 1.58 3.89
CA SER A 65 9.38 0.24 3.41
C SER A 65 9.69 -0.88 4.42
N THR A 66 10.62 -0.64 5.35
CA THR A 66 10.95 -1.58 6.43
C THR A 66 9.80 -1.82 7.41
N GLU A 67 8.82 -0.92 7.47
CA GLU A 67 7.60 -1.12 8.26
C GLU A 67 6.75 -2.28 7.74
N VAL A 68 6.97 -2.68 6.48
CA VAL A 68 6.30 -3.82 5.86
C VAL A 68 7.11 -5.10 6.11
N LEU A 69 6.83 -5.79 7.22
CA LEU A 69 7.46 -7.08 7.56
C LEU A 69 9.00 -7.05 7.45
N ASP A 70 9.63 -5.97 7.86
CA ASP A 70 11.07 -5.67 7.72
C ASP A 70 11.56 -5.49 6.26
N ASN A 71 10.81 -6.02 5.29
CA ASN A 71 11.05 -5.84 3.86
C ASN A 71 9.80 -6.23 3.06
N PRO A 72 9.34 -5.41 2.10
CA PRO A 72 8.15 -5.70 1.29
C PRO A 72 8.18 -7.05 0.56
N ILE A 73 9.37 -7.58 0.22
CA ILE A 73 9.52 -8.87 -0.42
C ILE A 73 9.01 -10.04 0.45
N HIS A 74 8.97 -9.86 1.76
CA HIS A 74 8.51 -10.90 2.68
C HIS A 74 7.02 -11.20 2.51
N ALA A 75 6.22 -10.24 2.08
CA ALA A 75 4.81 -10.47 1.74
C ALA A 75 4.67 -11.43 0.55
N LEU A 76 5.50 -11.28 -0.49
CA LEU A 76 5.52 -12.18 -1.65
C LEU A 76 6.00 -13.58 -1.27
N LYS A 77 7.08 -13.68 -0.49
CA LYS A 77 7.59 -14.96 0.03
C LYS A 77 6.56 -15.69 0.87
N TRP A 78 5.78 -14.93 1.66
CA TRP A 78 4.71 -15.51 2.47
C TRP A 78 3.61 -16.13 1.60
N LEU A 79 3.21 -15.49 0.51
CA LEU A 79 2.25 -16.02 -0.47
C LEU A 79 2.79 -17.27 -1.16
N GLU A 80 4.03 -17.22 -1.63
CA GLU A 80 4.72 -18.33 -2.27
C GLU A 80 4.78 -19.57 -1.36
N ASN A 81 5.18 -19.38 -0.10
CA ASN A 81 5.24 -20.46 0.91
C ASN A 81 3.87 -21.10 1.20
N ARG A 82 2.77 -20.42 0.86
CA ARG A 82 1.40 -20.95 0.94
C ARG A 82 0.89 -21.54 -0.36
N GLY A 83 1.77 -21.83 -1.30
CA GLY A 83 1.45 -22.41 -2.59
C GLY A 83 0.67 -21.48 -3.52
N ARG A 84 0.68 -20.15 -3.28
CA ARG A 84 0.05 -19.19 -4.16
C ARG A 84 1.01 -18.82 -5.29
N GLN A 85 0.69 -19.26 -6.50
CA GLN A 85 1.40 -18.85 -7.70
C GLN A 85 0.82 -17.54 -8.21
N LEU A 86 1.65 -16.51 -8.32
CA LEU A 86 1.29 -15.24 -8.93
C LEU A 86 1.34 -15.37 -10.46
N LYS A 87 0.34 -14.80 -11.12
CA LYS A 87 0.27 -14.75 -12.58
C LYS A 87 0.60 -13.35 -13.08
N ALA A 88 1.10 -13.26 -14.30
CA ALA A 88 1.34 -11.98 -14.96
C ALA A 88 0.05 -11.12 -14.96
N GLY A 89 0.19 -9.85 -14.64
CA GLY A 89 -0.92 -8.90 -14.52
C GLY A 89 -1.60 -8.85 -13.16
N GLN A 90 -1.27 -9.75 -12.23
CA GLN A 90 -1.75 -9.63 -10.86
C GLN A 90 -0.96 -8.59 -10.07
N VAL A 91 -1.67 -7.83 -9.22
CA VAL A 91 -1.09 -6.86 -8.31
C VAL A 91 -1.20 -7.38 -6.89
N VAL A 92 -0.12 -7.27 -6.13
CA VAL A 92 -0.07 -7.63 -4.70
C VAL A 92 0.24 -6.37 -3.91
N SER A 93 -0.66 -6.00 -3.01
CA SER A 93 -0.36 -5.00 -1.98
C SER A 93 0.44 -5.69 -0.88
N SER A 94 1.67 -5.23 -0.66
CA SER A 94 2.59 -5.83 0.32
C SER A 94 2.33 -5.39 1.76
N GLY A 95 1.57 -4.32 1.96
CA GLY A 95 1.30 -3.70 3.25
C GLY A 95 1.53 -2.19 3.22
N THR A 96 1.46 -1.56 4.38
CA THR A 96 1.54 -0.10 4.50
C THR A 96 2.81 0.36 5.23
N PHE A 97 3.33 1.53 4.84
CA PHE A 97 4.51 2.15 5.46
C PHE A 97 4.15 2.99 6.70
N PHE A 98 2.89 3.26 6.93
CA PHE A 98 2.37 4.03 8.07
C PHE A 98 0.88 3.74 8.28
N VAL A 99 0.39 4.01 9.47
CA VAL A 99 -1.06 3.96 9.73
C VAL A 99 -1.73 5.06 8.91
N PRO A 100 -2.61 4.71 7.97
CA PRO A 100 -3.23 5.69 7.08
C PRO A 100 -4.21 6.58 7.85
N PRO A 101 -4.37 7.85 7.45
CA PRO A 101 -5.45 8.68 7.95
C PRO A 101 -6.79 8.27 7.33
N HIS A 102 -7.89 8.71 7.91
CA HIS A 102 -9.18 8.69 7.21
C HIS A 102 -9.09 9.51 5.93
N LEU A 103 -9.70 8.98 4.87
CA LEU A 103 -9.74 9.66 3.58
C LEU A 103 -10.80 10.77 3.62
N GLU A 104 -10.40 11.98 3.30
CA GLU A 104 -11.23 13.18 3.23
C GLU A 104 -11.12 13.80 1.84
N ARG A 105 -12.03 14.70 1.48
CA ARG A 105 -11.90 15.48 0.23
C ARG A 105 -10.58 16.24 0.19
N GLY A 106 -9.94 16.24 -0.96
CA GLY A 106 -8.66 16.92 -1.17
C GLY A 106 -7.76 16.24 -2.18
N GLU A 107 -6.62 16.86 -2.41
CA GLU A 107 -5.56 16.37 -3.29
C GLU A 107 -4.50 15.64 -2.45
N TYR A 108 -4.31 14.35 -2.71
CA TYR A 108 -3.30 13.54 -2.05
C TYR A 108 -2.15 13.26 -2.99
N VAL A 109 -0.93 13.35 -2.46
CA VAL A 109 0.30 12.97 -3.15
C VAL A 109 1.10 12.04 -2.25
N ALA A 110 1.30 10.80 -2.67
CA ALA A 110 2.27 9.91 -2.05
C ALA A 110 3.59 10.03 -2.82
N ARG A 111 4.57 10.66 -2.18
CA ARG A 111 5.92 10.85 -2.70
C ARG A 111 6.83 9.74 -2.23
N TYR A 112 7.32 8.97 -3.19
CA TYR A 112 8.31 7.93 -2.94
C TYR A 112 9.71 8.46 -3.24
N THR A 113 10.66 8.11 -2.39
CA THR A 113 12.08 8.47 -2.54
C THR A 113 12.97 7.29 -2.15
N GLY A 114 14.25 7.37 -2.50
CA GLY A 114 15.23 6.30 -2.28
C GLY A 114 15.47 5.49 -3.56
N THR A 115 15.33 4.18 -3.50
CA THR A 115 15.52 3.30 -4.66
C THR A 115 14.52 3.57 -5.80
N ILE A 116 13.33 4.03 -5.44
CA ILE A 116 12.30 4.47 -6.38
C ILE A 116 12.04 5.94 -6.09
N THR A 117 11.85 6.74 -7.15
CA THR A 117 11.49 8.16 -7.01
C THR A 117 10.29 8.44 -7.89
N GLU A 118 9.12 8.67 -7.27
CA GLU A 118 7.87 8.93 -7.98
C GLU A 118 6.83 9.59 -7.06
N ASP A 119 5.97 10.42 -7.64
CA ASP A 119 4.76 10.94 -7.00
C ASP A 119 3.52 10.22 -7.54
N VAL A 120 2.78 9.54 -6.68
CA VAL A 120 1.48 8.95 -7.00
C VAL A 120 0.38 9.85 -6.45
N LYS A 121 -0.57 10.24 -7.30
CA LYS A 121 -1.59 11.24 -6.98
C LYS A 121 -2.98 10.64 -6.89
N LEU A 122 -3.78 11.16 -5.97
CA LEU A 122 -5.19 10.80 -5.76
C LEU A 122 -5.99 12.06 -5.47
N THR A 123 -7.06 12.29 -6.20
CA THR A 123 -8.05 13.34 -5.91
C THR A 123 -9.30 12.70 -5.32
N VAL A 124 -9.71 13.17 -4.15
CA VAL A 124 -10.97 12.79 -3.49
C VAL A 124 -11.96 13.93 -3.64
N LYS A 125 -13.09 13.67 -4.29
CA LYS A 125 -14.15 14.65 -4.58
C LYS A 125 -15.28 14.59 -3.57
#